data_694ac1a15d619eca00f1ffd0cafd1cff
#
_entry.id   694ac1a15d619eca00f1ffd0cafd1cff
#
_cell.length_a   1.000
_cell.length_b   1.000
_cell.length_c   1.000
_cell.angle_alpha   90.00
_cell.angle_beta   90.00
_cell.angle_gamma   90.00
#
_symmetry.space_group_name_H-M   'P 1'
#
loop_
_entity.id
_entity.type
_entity.pdbx_description
1 polymer ?
#
loop_
_entity_poly.entity_id
_entity_poly.type
_entity_poly.pdbx_seq_one_letter_code
_entity_poly.pdbx_strand_id
1 'polypeptide(L)'
;DSTGKTVTIDNPQKIVTLSGNVTETVFALGLGDQIVGVDASSLYPEEATKKSQVGYYRRVSAEGILSLGPDLVIATDAAGPPNVIEQIRSSGVPIAILSSAHTIKDAQTRIELIAKLLDKEKEGHILVWNMEDEMKQVIKHEAPPKVLFIYARGGGTQNVAGTDTSADAMISLAGGVNAVTDYSGYKPMNAEALIASAPDYILFTDRGLESM
;
A
#
# COMPACT_ATOMS: atom_id res chain seq x y z
N ASP A 1 -10.02 11.00 -8.95
CA ASP A 1 -8.97 10.68 -7.99
C ASP A 1 -9.29 11.27 -6.61
N SER A 2 -8.53 10.92 -5.59
CA SER A 2 -8.75 11.37 -4.20
C SER A 2 -8.56 12.87 -4.01
N THR A 3 -7.95 13.57 -4.95
CA THR A 3 -7.77 15.04 -4.93
C THR A 3 -8.92 15.80 -5.59
N GLY A 4 -9.99 15.11 -6.00
CA GLY A 4 -11.15 15.68 -6.70
C GLY A 4 -10.89 15.99 -8.18
N LYS A 5 -9.74 15.59 -8.73
CA LYS A 5 -9.42 15.78 -10.15
C LYS A 5 -9.93 14.60 -10.97
N THR A 6 -10.49 14.89 -12.15
CA THR A 6 -10.80 13.86 -13.14
C THR A 6 -9.55 13.54 -13.93
N VAL A 7 -9.18 12.26 -13.98
CA VAL A 7 -8.11 11.75 -14.82
C VAL A 7 -8.75 10.86 -15.87
N THR A 8 -8.53 11.19 -17.13
CA THR A 8 -9.01 10.39 -18.28
C THR A 8 -7.80 10.03 -19.11
N ILE A 9 -7.70 8.78 -19.48
CA ILE A 9 -6.66 8.26 -20.36
C ILE A 9 -7.29 7.17 -21.22
N ASP A 10 -6.82 7.05 -22.45
CA ASP A 10 -7.26 6.02 -23.37
C ASP A 10 -6.13 5.01 -23.57
N ASN A 11 -6.36 3.77 -23.14
CA ASN A 11 -5.50 2.61 -23.33
C ASN A 11 -4.00 2.86 -23.00
N PRO A 12 -3.64 3.17 -21.75
CA PRO A 12 -2.25 3.45 -21.39
C PRO A 12 -1.36 2.21 -21.62
N GLN A 13 -0.20 2.42 -22.23
CA GLN A 13 0.76 1.37 -22.57
C GLN A 13 2.02 1.41 -21.69
N LYS A 14 2.26 2.53 -21.01
CA LYS A 14 3.43 2.75 -20.17
C LYS A 14 3.02 3.32 -18.82
N ILE A 15 2.73 2.44 -17.89
CA ILE A 15 2.24 2.81 -16.55
C ILE A 15 3.40 2.83 -15.56
N VAL A 16 3.50 3.88 -14.76
CA VAL A 16 4.33 3.90 -13.55
C VAL A 16 3.42 3.83 -12.33
N THR A 17 3.71 2.91 -11.42
CA THR A 17 2.94 2.72 -10.19
C THR A 17 3.77 3.10 -8.96
N LEU A 18 3.17 3.88 -8.06
CA LEU A 18 3.80 4.38 -6.84
C LEU A 18 3.00 3.93 -5.62
N SER A 19 3.36 2.84 -5.05
CA SER A 19 2.87 2.09 -3.88
C SER A 19 2.61 0.62 -4.23
N GLY A 20 3.03 -0.31 -3.39
CA GLY A 20 2.88 -1.76 -3.62
C GLY A 20 1.44 -2.17 -3.91
N ASN A 21 0.47 -1.65 -3.16
CA ASN A 21 -0.95 -1.98 -3.36
C ASN A 21 -1.51 -1.54 -4.72
N VAL A 22 -1.00 -0.44 -5.29
CA VAL A 22 -1.35 0.00 -6.65
C VAL A 22 -0.74 -0.95 -7.67
N THR A 23 0.54 -1.28 -7.51
CA THR A 23 1.26 -2.22 -8.38
C THR A 23 0.56 -3.58 -8.41
N GLU A 24 0.26 -4.14 -7.25
CA GLU A 24 -0.45 -5.43 -7.11
C GLU A 24 -1.80 -5.40 -7.82
N THR A 25 -2.57 -4.33 -7.65
CA THR A 25 -3.88 -4.18 -8.31
C THR A 25 -3.74 -4.17 -9.83
N VAL A 26 -2.79 -3.41 -10.40
CA VAL A 26 -2.58 -3.35 -11.85
C VAL A 26 -2.15 -4.72 -12.40
N PHE A 27 -1.28 -5.44 -11.68
CA PHE A 27 -0.92 -6.83 -12.04
C PHE A 27 -2.14 -7.77 -11.99
N ALA A 28 -2.94 -7.69 -10.92
CA ALA A 28 -4.13 -8.53 -10.74
C ALA A 28 -5.21 -8.25 -11.82
N LEU A 29 -5.27 -7.04 -12.37
CA LEU A 29 -6.09 -6.69 -13.52
C LEU A 29 -5.54 -7.19 -14.87
N GLY A 30 -4.41 -7.91 -14.87
CA GLY A 30 -3.78 -8.47 -16.08
C GLY A 30 -2.97 -7.45 -16.90
N LEU A 31 -2.61 -6.32 -16.32
CA LEU A 31 -1.91 -5.23 -17.02
C LEU A 31 -0.44 -5.06 -16.59
N GLY A 32 0.14 -6.09 -15.98
CA GLY A 32 1.52 -6.07 -15.51
C GLY A 32 2.55 -5.78 -16.61
N ASP A 33 2.30 -6.19 -17.85
CA ASP A 33 3.20 -5.94 -18.98
C ASP A 33 3.28 -4.46 -19.34
N GLN A 34 2.22 -3.69 -19.07
CA GLN A 34 2.17 -2.25 -19.32
C GLN A 34 2.92 -1.45 -18.24
N ILE A 35 3.26 -2.05 -17.10
CA ILE A 35 4.06 -1.39 -16.08
C ILE A 35 5.51 -1.27 -16.54
N VAL A 36 5.97 -0.04 -16.70
CA VAL A 36 7.34 0.30 -17.07
C VAL A 36 8.21 0.71 -15.88
N GLY A 37 7.58 1.08 -14.75
CA GLY A 37 8.30 1.46 -13.54
C GLY A 37 7.46 1.28 -12.29
N VAL A 38 8.12 0.91 -11.19
CA VAL A 38 7.52 0.68 -9.87
C VAL A 38 8.34 1.35 -8.77
N ASP A 39 7.73 1.66 -7.66
CA ASP A 39 8.47 2.12 -6.49
C ASP A 39 9.10 0.96 -5.70
N ALA A 40 10.06 1.28 -4.84
CA ALA A 40 10.83 0.29 -4.07
C ALA A 40 10.00 -0.55 -3.07
N SER A 41 8.74 -0.20 -2.80
CA SER A 41 7.85 -1.00 -1.96
C SER A 41 7.04 -2.04 -2.75
N SER A 42 7.10 -2.01 -4.07
CA SER A 42 6.41 -2.92 -4.99
C SER A 42 7.16 -4.25 -5.12
N LEU A 43 6.95 -5.14 -4.16
CA LEU A 43 7.67 -6.40 -4.03
C LEU A 43 6.86 -7.61 -4.50
N TYR A 44 5.59 -7.45 -4.76
CA TYR A 44 4.66 -8.47 -5.21
C TYR A 44 3.83 -7.96 -6.40
N PRO A 45 3.51 -8.82 -7.38
CA PRO A 45 4.08 -10.16 -7.57
C PRO A 45 5.59 -10.11 -7.87
N GLU A 46 6.27 -11.26 -7.93
CA GLU A 46 7.72 -11.30 -8.18
C GLU A 46 8.12 -10.54 -9.44
N GLU A 47 7.27 -10.56 -10.48
CA GLU A 47 7.47 -9.85 -11.73
C GLU A 47 7.60 -8.34 -11.54
N ALA A 48 6.97 -7.76 -10.52
CA ALA A 48 7.11 -6.33 -10.21
C ALA A 48 8.55 -5.98 -9.84
N THR A 49 9.28 -6.87 -9.18
CA THR A 49 10.68 -6.64 -8.80
C THR A 49 11.64 -6.54 -9.98
N LYS A 50 11.21 -7.03 -11.16
CA LYS A 50 11.98 -6.99 -12.42
C LYS A 50 11.75 -5.70 -13.22
N LYS A 51 10.80 -4.87 -12.80
CA LYS A 51 10.50 -3.58 -13.44
C LYS A 51 11.51 -2.49 -13.00
N SER A 52 11.62 -1.43 -13.78
CA SER A 52 12.50 -0.29 -13.44
C SER A 52 12.10 0.34 -12.09
N GLN A 53 13.06 0.53 -11.20
CA GLN A 53 12.85 1.11 -9.88
C GLN A 53 12.93 2.64 -9.94
N VAL A 54 11.89 3.34 -9.50
CA VAL A 54 11.85 4.81 -9.46
C VAL A 54 12.07 5.42 -8.07
N GLY A 55 12.56 4.61 -7.14
CA GLY A 55 12.81 5.02 -5.75
C GLY A 55 11.64 4.68 -4.82
N TYR A 56 11.71 5.12 -3.57
CA TYR A 56 10.65 4.87 -2.59
C TYR A 56 9.50 5.88 -2.78
N TYR A 57 8.25 5.42 -2.83
CA TYR A 57 7.10 6.25 -3.22
C TYR A 57 6.98 7.59 -2.49
N ARG A 58 7.44 7.70 -1.23
CA ARG A 58 7.46 8.97 -0.46
C ARG A 58 8.62 9.90 -0.81
N ARG A 59 9.59 9.44 -1.62
CA ARG A 59 10.82 10.18 -2.00
C ARG A 59 11.21 9.86 -3.44
N VAL A 60 10.25 9.97 -4.35
CA VAL A 60 10.50 9.75 -5.78
C VAL A 60 11.15 10.97 -6.44
N SER A 61 11.70 10.77 -7.63
CA SER A 61 12.22 11.81 -8.50
C SER A 61 11.34 11.96 -9.73
N ALA A 62 10.95 13.19 -10.07
CA ALA A 62 10.22 13.44 -11.30
C ALA A 62 11.04 13.02 -12.53
N GLU A 63 12.34 13.32 -12.57
CA GLU A 63 13.24 12.92 -13.64
C GLU A 63 13.28 11.39 -13.81
N GLY A 64 13.44 10.64 -12.71
CA GLY A 64 13.46 9.19 -12.75
C GLY A 64 12.16 8.59 -13.28
N ILE A 65 11.01 9.16 -12.94
CA ILE A 65 9.72 8.72 -13.45
C ILE A 65 9.56 9.10 -14.92
N LEU A 66 9.80 10.37 -15.26
CA LEU A 66 9.58 10.89 -16.62
C LEU A 66 10.55 10.29 -17.65
N SER A 67 11.76 9.87 -17.23
CA SER A 67 12.73 9.21 -18.11
C SER A 67 12.24 7.88 -18.67
N LEU A 68 11.27 7.24 -18.02
CA LEU A 68 10.63 6.02 -18.51
C LEU A 68 9.59 6.28 -19.60
N GLY A 69 9.29 7.56 -19.85
CA GLY A 69 8.28 7.99 -20.84
C GLY A 69 6.89 7.45 -20.53
N PRO A 70 6.38 7.56 -19.28
CA PRO A 70 5.06 7.04 -18.96
C PRO A 70 3.96 7.87 -19.65
N ASP A 71 2.89 7.20 -20.01
CA ASP A 71 1.64 7.83 -20.43
C ASP A 71 0.61 7.90 -19.30
N LEU A 72 0.87 7.20 -18.18
CA LEU A 72 0.09 7.28 -16.96
C LEU A 72 0.95 7.01 -15.73
N VAL A 73 0.73 7.80 -14.66
CA VAL A 73 1.22 7.51 -13.32
C VAL A 73 0.03 7.23 -12.39
N ILE A 74 0.07 6.14 -11.64
CA ILE A 74 -0.92 5.84 -10.61
C ILE A 74 -0.21 5.81 -9.26
N ALA A 75 -0.68 6.62 -8.33
CA ALA A 75 -0.06 6.81 -7.02
C ALA A 75 -1.11 6.82 -5.90
N THR A 76 -0.66 6.73 -4.66
CA THR A 76 -1.49 7.07 -3.51
C THR A 76 -1.18 8.49 -3.01
N ASP A 77 -2.06 9.07 -2.21
CA ASP A 77 -1.87 10.38 -1.56
C ASP A 77 -0.68 10.40 -0.57
N ALA A 78 -0.14 9.23 -0.21
CA ALA A 78 1.10 9.10 0.53
C ALA A 78 2.37 9.25 -0.34
N ALA A 79 2.23 9.32 -1.67
CA ALA A 79 3.36 9.51 -2.58
C ALA A 79 3.87 10.95 -2.54
N GLY A 80 5.18 11.12 -2.71
CA GLY A 80 5.76 12.46 -2.62
C GLY A 80 7.26 12.51 -2.91
N PRO A 81 7.86 13.67 -2.69
CA PRO A 81 7.28 14.88 -2.07
C PRO A 81 6.25 15.60 -2.97
N PRO A 82 5.38 16.46 -2.41
CA PRO A 82 4.30 17.10 -3.17
C PRO A 82 4.76 17.92 -4.38
N ASN A 83 5.88 18.59 -4.29
CA ASN A 83 6.47 19.34 -5.41
C ASN A 83 6.87 18.43 -6.58
N VAL A 84 7.27 17.19 -6.34
CA VAL A 84 7.56 16.20 -7.39
C VAL A 84 6.28 15.73 -8.08
N ILE A 85 5.22 15.50 -7.33
CA ILE A 85 3.90 15.18 -7.90
C ILE A 85 3.43 16.32 -8.82
N GLU A 86 3.64 17.57 -8.42
CA GLU A 86 3.26 18.73 -9.21
C GLU A 86 4.15 18.90 -10.46
N GLN A 87 5.43 18.56 -10.39
CA GLN A 87 6.33 18.51 -11.55
C GLN A 87 5.86 17.47 -12.57
N ILE A 88 5.46 16.28 -12.14
CA ILE A 88 4.91 15.24 -13.02
C ILE A 88 3.64 15.77 -13.70
N ARG A 89 2.71 16.37 -12.98
CA ARG A 89 1.51 16.99 -13.56
C ARG A 89 1.84 18.04 -14.59
N SER A 90 2.79 18.93 -14.28
CA SER A 90 3.20 20.04 -15.14
C SER A 90 3.90 19.57 -16.41
N SER A 91 4.44 18.35 -16.44
CA SER A 91 5.03 17.75 -17.66
C SER A 91 3.97 17.29 -18.66
N GLY A 92 2.69 17.32 -18.30
CA GLY A 92 1.59 16.84 -19.13
C GLY A 92 1.30 15.35 -19.00
N VAL A 93 2.05 14.60 -18.16
CA VAL A 93 1.74 13.19 -17.89
C VAL A 93 0.56 13.09 -16.93
N PRO A 94 -0.52 12.38 -17.30
CA PRO A 94 -1.63 12.12 -16.42
C PRO A 94 -1.18 11.39 -15.15
N ILE A 95 -1.61 11.88 -13.98
CA ILE A 95 -1.36 11.23 -12.70
C ILE A 95 -2.66 11.10 -11.90
N ALA A 96 -3.02 9.86 -11.57
CA ALA A 96 -4.15 9.53 -10.72
C ALA A 96 -3.67 9.32 -9.27
N ILE A 97 -4.22 10.08 -8.34
CA ILE A 97 -3.92 9.97 -6.90
C ILE A 97 -5.08 9.27 -6.20
N LEU A 98 -4.82 8.18 -5.52
CA LEU A 98 -5.79 7.36 -4.82
C LEU A 98 -5.60 7.46 -3.30
N SER A 99 -6.62 7.13 -2.52
CA SER A 99 -6.50 7.11 -1.05
C SER A 99 -5.54 6.02 -0.59
N SER A 100 -4.67 6.34 0.37
CA SER A 100 -3.79 5.39 1.07
C SER A 100 -4.42 4.83 2.35
N ALA A 101 -5.67 5.16 2.67
CA ALA A 101 -6.36 4.67 3.85
C ALA A 101 -6.44 3.13 3.89
N HIS A 102 -6.56 2.58 5.10
CA HIS A 102 -6.30 1.16 5.39
C HIS A 102 -7.57 0.34 5.65
N THR A 103 -8.78 0.88 5.44
CA THR A 103 -10.00 0.11 5.60
C THR A 103 -10.27 -0.79 4.39
N ILE A 104 -11.06 -1.85 4.58
CA ILE A 104 -11.54 -2.70 3.46
C ILE A 104 -12.26 -1.86 2.41
N LYS A 105 -13.10 -0.91 2.85
CA LYS A 105 -13.83 -0.04 1.92
C LYS A 105 -12.89 0.82 1.07
N ASP A 106 -11.80 1.31 1.64
CA ASP A 106 -10.80 2.06 0.88
C ASP A 106 -10.06 1.16 -0.12
N ALA A 107 -9.74 -0.07 0.27
CA ALA A 107 -9.13 -1.04 -0.63
C ALA A 107 -10.05 -1.38 -1.82
N GLN A 108 -11.34 -1.65 -1.56
CA GLN A 108 -12.35 -1.87 -2.60
C GLN A 108 -12.45 -0.68 -3.53
N THR A 109 -12.63 0.52 -2.97
CA THR A 109 -12.73 1.77 -3.75
C THR A 109 -11.49 1.99 -4.61
N ARG A 110 -10.30 1.71 -4.09
CA ARG A 110 -9.04 1.83 -4.83
C ARG A 110 -8.99 0.85 -6.00
N ILE A 111 -9.36 -0.42 -5.79
CA ILE A 111 -9.43 -1.44 -6.86
C ILE A 111 -10.41 -0.99 -7.94
N GLU A 112 -11.62 -0.56 -7.57
CA GLU A 112 -12.65 -0.11 -8.50
C GLU A 112 -12.20 1.12 -9.32
N LEU A 113 -11.54 2.08 -8.68
CA LEU A 113 -11.03 3.27 -9.36
C LEU A 113 -9.89 2.95 -10.33
N ILE A 114 -8.96 2.06 -9.96
CA ILE A 114 -7.90 1.60 -10.87
C ILE A 114 -8.51 0.83 -12.03
N ALA A 115 -9.43 -0.08 -11.77
CA ALA A 115 -10.11 -0.86 -12.80
C ALA A 115 -10.86 0.04 -13.79
N LYS A 116 -11.60 1.03 -13.28
CA LYS A 116 -12.30 2.01 -14.13
C LYS A 116 -11.33 2.87 -14.95
N LEU A 117 -10.20 3.29 -14.36
CA LEU A 117 -9.18 4.08 -15.07
C LEU A 117 -8.53 3.31 -16.23
N LEU A 118 -8.49 1.98 -16.12
CA LEU A 118 -7.81 1.07 -17.05
C LEU A 118 -8.76 0.22 -17.92
N ASP A 119 -10.06 0.56 -17.98
CA ASP A 119 -11.12 -0.17 -18.70
C ASP A 119 -11.17 -1.68 -18.33
N LYS A 120 -11.05 -1.97 -17.01
CA LYS A 120 -11.02 -3.31 -16.42
C LYS A 120 -12.06 -3.50 -15.32
N GLU A 121 -13.23 -2.86 -15.44
CA GLU A 121 -14.26 -2.87 -14.41
C GLU A 121 -14.75 -4.27 -14.07
N LYS A 122 -14.83 -5.17 -15.06
CA LYS A 122 -15.26 -6.55 -14.81
C LYS A 122 -14.27 -7.30 -13.93
N GLU A 123 -12.99 -7.21 -14.27
CA GLU A 123 -11.88 -7.79 -13.51
C GLU A 123 -11.80 -7.17 -12.12
N GLY A 124 -11.97 -5.84 -12.02
CA GLY A 124 -12.03 -5.13 -10.75
C GLY A 124 -13.15 -5.62 -9.82
N HIS A 125 -14.35 -5.81 -10.36
CA HIS A 125 -15.48 -6.38 -9.59
C HIS A 125 -15.19 -7.80 -9.09
N ILE A 126 -14.50 -8.62 -9.89
CA ILE A 126 -14.09 -9.98 -9.47
C ILE A 126 -13.09 -9.90 -8.32
N LEU A 127 -12.10 -8.99 -8.38
CA LEU A 127 -11.13 -8.80 -7.30
C LEU A 127 -11.82 -8.37 -6.00
N VAL A 128 -12.73 -7.41 -6.07
CA VAL A 128 -13.50 -6.95 -4.91
C VAL A 128 -14.35 -8.09 -4.33
N TRP A 129 -15.03 -8.84 -5.19
CA TRP A 129 -15.84 -9.98 -4.75
C TRP A 129 -15.01 -11.06 -4.07
N ASN A 130 -13.86 -11.43 -4.64
CA ASN A 130 -12.94 -12.39 -4.03
C ASN A 130 -12.48 -11.94 -2.63
N MET A 131 -12.09 -10.66 -2.50
CA MET A 131 -11.70 -10.09 -1.21
C MET A 131 -12.85 -10.15 -0.19
N GLU A 132 -14.07 -9.82 -0.59
CA GLU A 132 -15.24 -9.92 0.28
C GLU A 132 -15.54 -11.36 0.71
N ASP A 133 -15.36 -12.31 -0.20
CA ASP A 133 -15.59 -13.72 0.09
C ASP A 133 -14.56 -14.29 1.06
N GLU A 134 -13.29 -13.95 0.89
CA GLU A 134 -12.22 -14.29 1.83
C GLU A 134 -12.47 -13.69 3.22
N MET A 135 -12.93 -12.43 3.28
CA MET A 135 -13.25 -11.76 4.55
C MET A 135 -14.38 -12.44 5.35
N LYS A 136 -15.29 -13.16 4.70
CA LYS A 136 -16.34 -13.95 5.39
C LYS A 136 -15.77 -15.14 6.18
N GLN A 137 -14.55 -15.57 5.84
CA GLN A 137 -13.89 -16.70 6.50
C GLN A 137 -13.16 -16.28 7.78
N VAL A 138 -13.05 -14.98 8.05
CA VAL A 138 -12.41 -14.47 9.27
C VAL A 138 -13.21 -14.87 10.50
N ILE A 139 -12.54 -15.59 11.41
CA ILE A 139 -13.15 -16.06 12.65
C ILE A 139 -13.23 -14.90 13.64
N LYS A 140 -14.45 -14.64 14.14
CA LYS A 140 -14.64 -13.68 15.23
C LYS A 140 -14.52 -14.41 16.56
N HIS A 141 -13.59 -13.96 17.39
CA HIS A 141 -13.39 -14.50 18.73
C HIS A 141 -14.26 -13.74 19.76
N GLU A 142 -14.87 -14.46 20.72
CA GLU A 142 -15.59 -13.82 21.84
C GLU A 142 -14.65 -12.99 22.72
N ALA A 143 -13.40 -13.47 22.91
CA ALA A 143 -12.31 -12.75 23.54
C ALA A 143 -11.18 -12.54 22.50
N PRO A 144 -11.17 -11.43 21.77
CA PRO A 144 -10.17 -11.19 20.75
C PRO A 144 -8.78 -11.10 21.35
N PRO A 145 -7.77 -11.79 20.77
CA PRO A 145 -6.41 -11.78 21.27
C PRO A 145 -5.77 -10.39 21.11
N LYS A 146 -4.95 -10.00 22.07
CA LYS A 146 -4.11 -8.82 21.98
C LYS A 146 -2.88 -9.13 21.13
N VAL A 147 -2.70 -8.39 20.07
CA VAL A 147 -1.63 -8.60 19.10
C VAL A 147 -0.73 -7.37 19.04
N LEU A 148 0.56 -7.57 19.17
CA LEU A 148 1.57 -6.54 19.00
C LEU A 148 2.28 -6.75 17.67
N PHE A 149 2.39 -5.70 16.86
CA PHE A 149 3.18 -5.74 15.62
C PHE A 149 4.47 -4.95 15.78
N ILE A 150 5.60 -5.62 15.53
CA ILE A 150 6.93 -4.99 15.52
C ILE A 150 7.43 -4.87 14.09
N TYR A 151 7.70 -3.64 13.69
CA TYR A 151 8.32 -3.32 12.42
C TYR A 151 9.82 -3.10 12.61
N ALA A 152 10.61 -4.06 12.17
CA ALA A 152 12.05 -3.97 12.11
C ALA A 152 12.50 -3.79 10.65
N ARG A 153 13.42 -2.86 10.40
CA ARG A 153 13.95 -2.59 9.07
C ARG A 153 15.43 -2.27 9.19
N GLY A 154 16.27 -3.27 9.25
CA GLY A 154 17.73 -3.16 9.28
C GLY A 154 18.30 -1.99 10.11
N GLY A 155 19.46 -2.08 10.68
CA GLY A 155 20.07 -0.98 11.40
C GLY A 155 19.60 -0.78 12.84
N GLY A 156 18.96 -1.77 13.46
CA GLY A 156 18.78 -1.86 14.92
C GLY A 156 17.62 -1.07 15.52
N THR A 157 16.83 -0.32 14.73
CA THR A 157 15.64 0.38 15.25
C THR A 157 14.39 -0.48 15.02
N GLN A 158 13.82 -0.96 16.10
CA GLN A 158 12.54 -1.66 16.10
C GLN A 158 11.43 -0.68 16.46
N ASN A 159 10.36 -0.64 15.66
CA ASN A 159 9.22 0.22 15.93
C ASN A 159 7.98 -0.62 16.18
N VAL A 160 7.16 -0.18 17.10
CA VAL A 160 5.88 -0.80 17.42
C VAL A 160 4.76 -0.03 16.76
N ALA A 161 3.81 -0.74 16.16
CA ALA A 161 2.63 -0.16 15.54
C ALA A 161 1.60 0.22 16.61
N GLY A 162 1.26 1.48 16.69
CA GLY A 162 0.08 1.98 17.37
C GLY A 162 -1.15 2.01 16.45
N THR A 163 -2.15 2.82 16.80
CA THR A 163 -3.36 3.04 16.00
C THR A 163 -3.08 3.72 14.66
N ASP A 164 -4.05 3.71 13.73
CA ASP A 164 -3.96 4.34 12.40
C ASP A 164 -2.78 3.85 11.55
N THR A 165 -2.42 2.57 11.69
CA THR A 165 -1.41 1.91 10.86
C THR A 165 -2.05 0.76 10.06
N SER A 166 -1.40 0.36 8.97
CA SER A 166 -1.82 -0.85 8.24
C SER A 166 -1.78 -2.11 9.11
N ALA A 167 -0.82 -2.19 10.03
CA ALA A 167 -0.75 -3.29 10.98
C ALA A 167 -1.95 -3.31 11.93
N ASP A 168 -2.34 -2.16 12.48
CA ASP A 168 -3.52 -2.00 13.33
C ASP A 168 -4.80 -2.43 12.59
N ALA A 169 -4.97 -1.95 11.36
CA ALA A 169 -6.09 -2.35 10.52
C ALA A 169 -6.11 -3.86 10.25
N MET A 170 -4.97 -4.47 9.91
CA MET A 170 -4.87 -5.90 9.65
C MET A 170 -5.14 -6.75 10.90
N ILE A 171 -4.64 -6.34 12.08
CA ILE A 171 -4.93 -7.00 13.36
C ILE A 171 -6.44 -7.00 13.60
N SER A 172 -7.10 -5.86 13.45
CA SER A 172 -8.54 -5.71 13.64
C SER A 172 -9.33 -6.55 12.64
N LEU A 173 -8.93 -6.56 11.36
CA LEU A 173 -9.53 -7.35 10.30
C LEU A 173 -9.39 -8.86 10.55
N ALA A 174 -8.29 -9.30 11.13
CA ALA A 174 -8.05 -10.69 11.52
C ALA A 174 -8.78 -11.12 12.79
N GLY A 175 -9.57 -10.23 13.40
CA GLY A 175 -10.34 -10.52 14.62
C GLY A 175 -9.55 -10.37 15.93
N GLY A 176 -8.37 -9.76 15.89
CA GLY A 176 -7.58 -9.39 17.07
C GLY A 176 -7.81 -7.94 17.50
N VAL A 177 -7.15 -7.53 18.58
CA VAL A 177 -7.04 -6.14 19.02
C VAL A 177 -5.57 -5.75 19.11
N ASN A 178 -5.25 -4.53 18.70
CA ASN A 178 -3.89 -4.02 18.84
C ASN A 178 -3.55 -3.86 20.31
N ALA A 179 -2.42 -4.44 20.75
CA ALA A 179 -1.96 -4.36 22.12
C ALA A 179 -1.50 -2.93 22.51
N VAL A 180 -1.29 -2.05 21.52
CA VAL A 180 -0.81 -0.68 21.72
C VAL A 180 -1.79 0.29 21.07
N THR A 181 -2.53 1.04 21.91
CA THR A 181 -3.59 1.97 21.47
C THR A 181 -3.40 3.40 21.98
N ASP A 182 -2.34 3.68 22.68
CA ASP A 182 -2.06 4.95 23.35
C ASP A 182 -1.41 6.01 22.43
N TYR A 183 -1.08 5.63 21.19
CA TYR A 183 -0.57 6.54 20.17
C TYR A 183 -0.91 6.08 18.74
N SER A 184 -0.88 7.01 17.81
CA SER A 184 -1.01 6.76 16.38
C SER A 184 0.34 6.63 15.69
N GLY A 185 0.41 5.78 14.66
CA GLY A 185 1.62 5.57 13.86
C GLY A 185 2.61 4.58 14.49
N TYR A 186 3.86 4.71 14.10
CA TYR A 186 4.95 3.84 14.57
C TYR A 186 5.88 4.60 15.52
N LYS A 187 6.21 4.00 16.67
CA LYS A 187 7.21 4.55 17.60
C LYS A 187 8.28 3.52 17.95
N PRO A 188 9.50 3.96 18.28
CA PRO A 188 10.56 3.06 18.73
C PRO A 188 10.09 2.18 19.90
N MET A 189 10.51 0.91 19.88
CA MET A 189 10.15 -0.06 20.89
C MET A 189 10.72 0.36 22.25
N ASN A 190 9.87 0.33 23.28
CA ASN A 190 10.23 0.49 24.68
C ASN A 190 9.89 -0.81 25.41
N ALA A 191 10.88 -1.44 26.03
CA ALA A 191 10.71 -2.72 26.70
C ALA A 191 9.68 -2.67 27.85
N GLU A 192 9.59 -1.56 28.59
CA GLU A 192 8.61 -1.39 29.66
C GLU A 192 7.19 -1.32 29.11
N ALA A 193 6.98 -0.53 28.05
CA ALA A 193 5.69 -0.43 27.38
C ALA A 193 5.27 -1.76 26.73
N LEU A 194 6.23 -2.52 26.18
CA LEU A 194 6.01 -3.84 25.63
C LEU A 194 5.48 -4.81 26.70
N ILE A 195 6.14 -4.86 27.86
CA ILE A 195 5.72 -5.72 28.99
C ILE A 195 4.33 -5.27 29.50
N ALA A 196 4.11 -3.95 29.63
CA ALA A 196 2.85 -3.40 30.11
C ALA A 196 1.67 -3.67 29.16
N SER A 197 1.90 -3.72 27.84
CA SER A 197 0.87 -4.04 26.85
C SER A 197 0.36 -5.47 26.94
N ALA A 198 1.14 -6.38 27.54
CA ALA A 198 0.83 -7.79 27.77
C ALA A 198 0.16 -8.45 26.55
N PRO A 199 0.82 -8.52 25.37
CA PRO A 199 0.26 -9.11 24.18
C PRO A 199 0.18 -10.62 24.29
N ASP A 200 -0.89 -11.22 23.71
CA ASP A 200 -1.01 -12.67 23.54
C ASP A 200 -0.13 -13.16 22.39
N TYR A 201 0.06 -12.32 21.36
CA TYR A 201 0.87 -12.62 20.18
C TYR A 201 1.73 -11.43 19.77
N ILE A 202 2.95 -11.73 19.30
CA ILE A 202 3.85 -10.75 18.70
C ILE A 202 4.07 -11.14 17.24
N LEU A 203 3.79 -10.21 16.33
CA LEU A 203 3.97 -10.38 14.89
C LEU A 203 5.17 -9.58 14.40
N PHE A 204 5.93 -10.20 13.50
CA PHE A 204 7.03 -9.58 12.76
C PHE A 204 6.84 -9.87 11.27
N THR A 205 7.45 -9.07 10.42
CA THR A 205 7.67 -9.48 9.02
C THR A 205 8.90 -10.39 8.93
N ASP A 206 8.96 -11.29 7.95
CA ASP A 206 10.12 -12.19 7.74
C ASP A 206 11.42 -11.39 7.65
N ARG A 207 11.42 -10.30 6.86
CA ARG A 207 12.56 -9.38 6.76
C ARG A 207 12.89 -8.67 8.08
N GLY A 208 11.89 -8.48 8.93
CA GLY A 208 12.07 -7.95 10.27
C GLY A 208 12.85 -8.92 11.17
N LEU A 209 12.52 -10.21 11.11
CA LEU A 209 13.22 -11.26 11.86
C LEU A 209 14.67 -11.41 11.42
N GLU A 210 14.96 -11.38 10.14
CA GLU A 210 16.33 -11.48 9.59
C GLU A 210 17.22 -10.28 9.97
N SER A 211 16.62 -9.17 10.39
CA SER A 211 17.31 -7.92 10.75
C SER A 211 17.52 -7.75 12.26
N MET A 212 17.03 -8.69 13.08
CA MET A 212 17.15 -8.74 14.54
C MET A 212 18.32 -9.59 14.98
#